data_2cd48c96303068c3212a5c70cacb2043
#
_entry.id   2cd48c96303068c3212a5c70cacb2043
#
_cell.length_a   1.000
_cell.length_b   1.000
_cell.length_c   1.000
_cell.angle_alpha   90.00
_cell.angle_beta   90.00
_cell.angle_gamma   90.00
#
_symmetry.space_group_name_H-M   'P 1'
#
loop_
_entity.id
_entity.type
_entity.pdbx_description
1 polymer ?
#
loop_
_entity_poly.entity_id
_entity_poly.type
_entity_poly.pdbx_seq_one_letter_code
_entity_poly.pdbx_strand_id
1 'polypeptide(L)'
;YVIPVTASKNGESITKLVELTVTPGAFDIPSVSYEYTAGKEIAPITLKIPANARVNYTSGSLPNGLKWSEDKKTITGTPTQVGTYTVSAEVTRTTTSGSSQRATATIRIKVNSVPLNFTIPDNRKEVKVLDTLPSIPLQAEGANITLTSGSLPPGVNYNSVSKTLEGIPTRVGTYTATFTATSATISGNTT
;
A
#
# COMPACT_ATOMS: atom_id res chain seq x y z
N TYR A 1 -22.09 41.63 8.95
CA TYR A 1 -23.41 42.05 9.43
C TYR A 1 -23.23 43.32 10.27
N VAL A 2 -24.09 44.30 10.00
CA VAL A 2 -24.14 45.51 10.82
C VAL A 2 -25.46 45.48 11.59
N ILE A 3 -25.36 45.46 12.92
CA ILE A 3 -26.52 45.35 13.81
C ILE A 3 -26.69 46.68 14.52
N PRO A 4 -27.79 47.40 14.28
CA PRO A 4 -28.10 48.60 15.04
C PRO A 4 -28.59 48.22 16.44
N VAL A 5 -27.96 48.73 17.46
CA VAL A 5 -28.39 48.57 18.86
C VAL A 5 -28.81 49.91 19.37
N THR A 6 -30.09 50.03 19.75
CA THR A 6 -30.71 51.28 20.26
C THR A 6 -30.97 51.15 21.74
N ALA A 7 -30.49 52.11 22.50
CA ALA A 7 -30.83 52.29 23.91
C ALA A 7 -31.70 53.55 24.07
N SER A 8 -32.81 53.47 24.83
CA SER A 8 -33.71 54.57 25.04
C SER A 8 -33.92 54.83 26.56
N LYS A 9 -33.92 56.10 26.96
CA LYS A 9 -34.21 56.54 28.32
C LYS A 9 -34.88 57.90 28.30
N ASN A 10 -35.98 58.06 29.04
CA ASN A 10 -36.73 59.31 29.17
C ASN A 10 -37.13 59.98 27.83
N GLY A 11 -37.44 59.18 26.81
CA GLY A 11 -37.80 59.69 25.49
C GLY A 11 -36.63 60.01 24.55
N GLU A 12 -35.39 59.93 25.01
CA GLU A 12 -34.22 60.05 24.21
C GLU A 12 -33.69 58.64 23.77
N SER A 13 -33.21 58.53 22.58
CA SER A 13 -32.69 57.26 22.00
C SER A 13 -31.34 57.49 21.36
N ILE A 14 -30.39 56.56 21.63
CA ILE A 14 -29.09 56.52 21.01
C ILE A 14 -28.94 55.16 20.30
N THR A 15 -28.64 55.19 19.01
CA THR A 15 -28.34 54.01 18.24
C THR A 15 -26.86 53.93 17.96
N LYS A 16 -26.25 52.77 18.25
CA LYS A 16 -24.88 52.45 17.86
C LYS A 16 -24.90 51.22 16.94
N LEU A 17 -24.02 51.23 15.97
CA LEU A 17 -23.83 50.12 15.07
C LEU A 17 -22.79 49.17 15.65
N VAL A 18 -23.12 47.88 15.71
CA VAL A 18 -22.19 46.82 16.02
C VAL A 18 -21.89 46.10 14.73
N GLU A 19 -20.64 46.15 14.27
CA GLU A 19 -20.18 45.38 13.13
C GLU A 19 -19.74 43.99 13.59
N LEU A 20 -20.41 42.97 13.09
CA LEU A 20 -20.05 41.58 13.33
C LEU A 20 -19.54 40.95 12.02
N THR A 21 -18.27 40.74 11.94
CA THR A 21 -17.66 40.00 10.81
C THR A 21 -17.57 38.52 11.19
N VAL A 22 -18.35 37.70 10.51
CA VAL A 22 -18.26 36.24 10.62
C VAL A 22 -17.49 35.72 9.44
N THR A 23 -16.25 35.29 9.69
CA THR A 23 -15.44 34.62 8.69
C THR A 23 -15.70 33.12 8.72
N PRO A 24 -15.76 32.46 7.55
CA PRO A 24 -15.84 31.01 7.52
C PRO A 24 -14.60 30.40 8.22
N GLY A 25 -14.80 29.50 9.16
CA GLY A 25 -13.68 28.76 9.75
C GLY A 25 -12.91 28.02 8.66
N ALA A 26 -11.61 28.23 8.58
CA ALA A 26 -10.76 27.41 7.73
C ALA A 26 -10.90 25.94 8.13
N PHE A 27 -10.96 25.03 7.16
CA PHE A 27 -10.85 23.62 7.45
C PHE A 27 -9.50 23.13 6.92
N ASP A 28 -8.86 22.29 7.70
CA ASP A 28 -7.60 21.65 7.34
C ASP A 28 -7.83 20.17 7.11
N ILE A 29 -7.17 19.63 6.10
CA ILE A 29 -7.17 18.21 5.83
C ILE A 29 -5.72 17.76 5.96
N PRO A 30 -5.40 17.01 7.01
CA PRO A 30 -4.02 16.60 7.23
C PRO A 30 -3.52 15.72 6.09
N SER A 31 -2.30 15.96 5.67
CA SER A 31 -1.58 15.02 4.80
C SER A 31 -1.33 13.72 5.55
N VAL A 32 -1.58 12.60 4.90
CA VAL A 32 -1.51 11.26 5.51
C VAL A 32 -0.55 10.37 4.73
N SER A 33 0.12 9.48 5.43
CA SER A 33 1.03 8.50 4.84
C SER A 33 0.68 7.10 5.31
N TYR A 34 0.67 6.17 4.38
CA TYR A 34 0.35 4.76 4.62
C TYR A 34 1.43 3.87 4.03
N GLU A 35 1.68 2.74 4.70
CA GLU A 35 2.56 1.68 4.20
C GLU A 35 1.79 0.38 4.07
N TYR A 36 1.92 -0.27 2.93
CA TYR A 36 1.27 -1.53 2.60
C TYR A 36 2.25 -2.49 1.95
N THR A 37 1.87 -3.74 1.85
CA THR A 37 2.63 -4.78 1.14
C THR A 37 1.90 -5.13 -0.14
N ALA A 38 2.63 -5.24 -1.25
CA ALA A 38 2.06 -5.66 -2.52
C ALA A 38 1.39 -7.04 -2.43
N GLY A 39 0.27 -7.22 -3.12
CA GLY A 39 -0.51 -8.46 -3.12
C GLY A 39 -1.38 -8.67 -1.88
N LYS A 40 -1.39 -7.76 -0.90
CA LYS A 40 -2.30 -7.81 0.25
C LYS A 40 -3.37 -6.73 0.13
N GLU A 41 -4.63 -7.11 0.38
CA GLU A 41 -5.72 -6.15 0.44
C GLU A 41 -5.50 -5.15 1.56
N ILE A 42 -5.74 -3.87 1.28
CA ILE A 42 -5.58 -2.80 2.25
C ILE A 42 -6.84 -2.59 3.09
N ALA A 43 -6.67 -2.18 4.34
CA ALA A 43 -7.77 -1.58 5.07
C ALA A 43 -8.24 -0.31 4.33
N PRO A 44 -9.55 -0.07 4.20
CA PRO A 44 -10.06 1.10 3.50
C PRO A 44 -9.50 2.42 4.05
N ILE A 45 -8.90 3.24 3.20
CA ILE A 45 -8.44 4.58 3.55
C ILE A 45 -9.60 5.53 3.33
N THR A 46 -10.21 6.02 4.40
CA THR A 46 -11.31 6.97 4.32
C THR A 46 -10.83 8.39 4.62
N LEU A 47 -11.08 9.32 3.71
CA LEU A 47 -10.78 10.74 3.90
C LEU A 47 -11.77 11.35 4.88
N LYS A 48 -11.25 11.92 5.96
CA LYS A 48 -12.06 12.69 6.92
C LYS A 48 -12.30 14.09 6.36
N ILE A 49 -13.33 14.24 5.56
CA ILE A 49 -13.70 15.51 4.95
C ILE A 49 -15.02 16.03 5.54
N PRO A 50 -15.23 17.36 5.57
CA PRO A 50 -16.49 17.92 6.04
C PRO A 50 -17.70 17.40 5.25
N ALA A 51 -18.87 17.36 5.92
CA ALA A 51 -20.13 17.17 5.21
C ALA A 51 -20.29 18.26 4.15
N ASN A 52 -20.89 17.95 3.02
CA ASN A 52 -21.10 18.86 1.88
C ASN A 52 -19.81 19.33 1.16
N ALA A 53 -18.65 18.71 1.48
CA ALA A 53 -17.44 18.96 0.71
C ALA A 53 -17.36 18.05 -0.52
N ARG A 54 -16.78 18.58 -1.59
CA ARG A 54 -16.45 17.85 -2.82
C ARG A 54 -14.96 17.61 -2.89
N VAL A 55 -14.56 16.45 -3.36
CA VAL A 55 -13.16 16.07 -3.58
C VAL A 55 -12.85 16.05 -5.05
N ASN A 56 -11.80 16.76 -5.44
CA ASN A 56 -11.26 16.73 -6.79
C ASN A 56 -9.78 16.34 -6.74
N TYR A 57 -9.40 15.31 -7.49
CA TYR A 57 -8.01 14.91 -7.59
C TYR A 57 -7.29 15.80 -8.57
N THR A 58 -6.17 16.37 -8.13
CA THR A 58 -5.46 17.39 -8.89
C THR A 58 -4.17 16.85 -9.50
N SER A 59 -3.53 15.88 -8.86
CA SER A 59 -2.30 15.27 -9.39
C SER A 59 -1.98 13.93 -8.74
N GLY A 60 -1.09 13.19 -9.39
CA GLY A 60 -0.63 11.88 -8.94
C GLY A 60 -1.55 10.73 -9.37
N SER A 61 -1.15 9.52 -9.01
CA SER A 61 -1.91 8.30 -9.28
C SER A 61 -1.86 7.37 -8.09
N LEU A 62 -2.90 6.56 -7.94
CA LEU A 62 -2.88 5.45 -6.99
C LEU A 62 -1.96 4.34 -7.50
N PRO A 63 -1.39 3.51 -6.60
CA PRO A 63 -0.76 2.26 -6.99
C PRO A 63 -1.73 1.40 -7.81
N ASN A 64 -1.21 0.67 -8.79
CA ASN A 64 -2.01 -0.32 -9.51
C ASN A 64 -2.69 -1.28 -8.54
N GLY A 65 -3.97 -1.58 -8.79
CA GLY A 65 -4.81 -2.44 -7.92
C GLY A 65 -5.55 -1.68 -6.82
N LEU A 66 -5.25 -0.40 -6.58
CA LEU A 66 -6.06 0.45 -5.72
C LEU A 66 -7.02 1.30 -6.55
N LYS A 67 -8.19 1.54 -6.00
CA LYS A 67 -9.23 2.36 -6.64
C LYS A 67 -9.96 3.24 -5.64
N TRP A 68 -10.47 4.35 -6.13
CA TRP A 68 -11.38 5.21 -5.41
C TRP A 68 -12.79 4.63 -5.41
N SER A 69 -13.51 4.86 -4.30
CA SER A 69 -14.97 4.71 -4.28
C SER A 69 -15.65 5.73 -5.23
N GLU A 70 -16.91 5.49 -5.58
CA GLU A 70 -17.68 6.40 -6.46
C GLU A 70 -17.79 7.81 -5.89
N ASP A 71 -17.94 7.94 -4.56
CA ASP A 71 -17.97 9.24 -3.86
C ASP A 71 -16.58 9.87 -3.70
N LYS A 72 -15.53 9.21 -4.17
CA LYS A 72 -14.12 9.64 -4.09
C LYS A 72 -13.60 9.91 -2.67
N LYS A 73 -14.20 9.29 -1.67
CA LYS A 73 -13.83 9.49 -0.25
C LYS A 73 -13.06 8.34 0.34
N THR A 74 -13.09 7.17 -0.30
CA THR A 74 -12.45 5.97 0.20
C THR A 74 -11.58 5.32 -0.87
N ILE A 75 -10.39 4.87 -0.48
CA ILE A 75 -9.49 4.06 -1.32
C ILE A 75 -9.53 2.63 -0.82
N THR A 76 -9.71 1.69 -1.73
CA THR A 76 -9.74 0.25 -1.45
C THR A 76 -9.00 -0.54 -2.52
N GLY A 77 -8.72 -1.80 -2.25
CA GLY A 77 -8.17 -2.75 -3.20
C GLY A 77 -6.90 -3.43 -2.72
N THR A 78 -6.19 -4.04 -3.67
CA THR A 78 -4.95 -4.78 -3.43
C THR A 78 -3.85 -4.19 -4.30
N PRO A 79 -2.86 -3.48 -3.74
CA PRO A 79 -1.80 -2.89 -4.53
C PRO A 79 -0.93 -3.99 -5.14
N THR A 80 -0.66 -3.88 -6.43
CA THR A 80 0.12 -4.89 -7.18
C THR A 80 1.50 -4.39 -7.60
N GLN A 81 1.82 -3.12 -7.36
CA GLN A 81 3.07 -2.51 -7.80
C GLN A 81 3.80 -1.86 -6.63
N VAL A 82 5.05 -2.24 -6.43
CA VAL A 82 5.95 -1.68 -5.41
C VAL A 82 6.33 -0.24 -5.77
N GLY A 83 6.44 0.63 -4.79
CA GLY A 83 6.84 2.02 -5.00
C GLY A 83 6.24 2.98 -4.00
N THR A 84 6.55 4.25 -4.18
CA THR A 84 5.94 5.33 -3.41
C THR A 84 5.08 6.18 -4.32
N TYR A 85 3.83 6.31 -3.95
CA TYR A 85 2.80 7.01 -4.71
C TYR A 85 2.30 8.19 -3.90
N THR A 86 2.10 9.30 -4.56
CA THR A 86 1.57 10.51 -3.93
C THR A 86 0.38 10.99 -4.74
N VAL A 87 -0.74 11.18 -4.06
CA VAL A 87 -1.95 11.72 -4.67
C VAL A 87 -2.32 13.01 -3.97
N SER A 88 -2.54 14.07 -4.73
CA SER A 88 -3.03 15.34 -4.22
C SER A 88 -4.50 15.51 -4.57
N ALA A 89 -5.26 15.92 -3.58
CA ALA A 89 -6.69 16.18 -3.70
C ALA A 89 -7.03 17.58 -3.22
N GLU A 90 -7.80 18.31 -4.00
CA GLU A 90 -8.43 19.55 -3.57
C GLU A 90 -9.81 19.23 -3.01
N VAL A 91 -10.08 19.69 -1.82
CA VAL A 91 -11.39 19.57 -1.18
C VAL A 91 -12.02 20.94 -1.14
N THR A 92 -13.22 21.05 -1.70
CA THR A 92 -13.97 22.31 -1.79
C THR A 92 -15.27 22.18 -1.02
N ARG A 93 -15.57 23.16 -0.19
CA ARG A 93 -16.84 23.28 0.53
C ARG A 93 -17.46 24.64 0.25
N THR A 94 -18.74 24.65 -0.08
CA THR A 94 -19.52 25.88 -0.15
C THR A 94 -20.22 26.10 1.20
N THR A 95 -20.04 27.28 1.78
CA THR A 95 -20.71 27.66 3.02
C THR A 95 -22.15 28.08 2.74
N THR A 96 -22.96 28.16 3.78
CA THR A 96 -24.35 28.65 3.69
C THR A 96 -24.45 30.09 3.19
N SER A 97 -23.39 30.88 3.37
CA SER A 97 -23.27 32.24 2.83
C SER A 97 -22.86 32.32 1.37
N GLY A 98 -22.69 31.17 0.70
CA GLY A 98 -22.26 31.11 -0.72
C GLY A 98 -20.76 31.24 -0.92
N SER A 99 -19.96 31.41 0.14
CA SER A 99 -18.49 31.48 0.03
C SER A 99 -17.90 30.08 -0.18
N SER A 100 -16.91 29.98 -1.06
CA SER A 100 -16.21 28.72 -1.32
C SER A 100 -14.92 28.66 -0.52
N GLN A 101 -14.73 27.57 0.19
CA GLN A 101 -13.49 27.26 0.90
C GLN A 101 -12.80 26.10 0.23
N ARG A 102 -11.46 26.14 0.19
CA ARG A 102 -10.60 25.10 -0.40
C ARG A 102 -9.52 24.69 0.57
N ALA A 103 -9.20 23.40 0.56
CA ALA A 103 -8.04 22.83 1.22
C ALA A 103 -7.42 21.76 0.33
N THR A 104 -6.10 21.61 0.40
CA THR A 104 -5.39 20.56 -0.33
C THR A 104 -4.92 19.50 0.64
N ALA A 105 -5.22 18.24 0.34
CA ALA A 105 -4.72 17.08 1.07
C ALA A 105 -3.73 16.31 0.19
N THR A 106 -2.69 15.79 0.81
CA THR A 106 -1.74 14.88 0.15
C THR A 106 -1.78 13.52 0.82
N ILE A 107 -2.02 12.49 0.02
CA ILE A 107 -2.02 11.09 0.45
C ILE A 107 -0.79 10.45 -0.12
N ARG A 108 0.10 9.97 0.75
CA ARG A 108 1.28 9.22 0.37
C ARG A 108 1.07 7.74 0.68
N ILE A 109 1.25 6.89 -0.32
CA ILE A 109 1.11 5.44 -0.20
C ILE A 109 2.43 4.81 -0.60
N LYS A 110 3.10 4.15 0.34
CA LYS A 110 4.28 3.34 0.10
C LYS A 110 3.86 1.88 0.03
N VAL A 111 4.16 1.23 -1.07
CA VAL A 111 3.92 -0.20 -1.27
C VAL A 111 5.26 -0.91 -1.23
N ASN A 112 5.45 -1.73 -0.23
CA ASN A 112 6.64 -2.54 -0.02
C ASN A 112 6.51 -3.89 -0.76
N SER A 113 7.64 -4.48 -1.14
CA SER A 113 7.67 -5.86 -1.64
C SER A 113 7.27 -6.86 -0.56
N VAL A 114 6.78 -8.01 -0.99
CA VAL A 114 6.63 -9.17 -0.08
C VAL A 114 8.03 -9.63 0.32
N PRO A 115 8.34 -9.79 1.61
CA PRO A 115 9.61 -10.37 2.04
C PRO A 115 9.77 -11.77 1.44
N LEU A 116 10.91 -12.01 0.79
CA LEU A 116 11.24 -13.33 0.25
C LEU A 116 11.88 -14.17 1.35
N ASN A 117 11.14 -15.15 1.85
CA ASN A 117 11.69 -16.18 2.74
C ASN A 117 12.02 -17.40 1.91
N PHE A 118 13.30 -17.79 1.91
CA PHE A 118 13.76 -19.01 1.28
C PHE A 118 14.43 -19.89 2.33
N THR A 119 13.87 -21.06 2.57
CA THR A 119 14.38 -22.00 3.55
C THR A 119 14.50 -23.41 2.96
N ILE A 120 15.59 -24.08 3.33
CA ILE A 120 15.80 -25.50 3.10
C ILE A 120 15.91 -26.11 4.51
N PRO A 121 14.83 -26.71 5.05
CA PRO A 121 14.79 -27.18 6.44
C PRO A 121 15.89 -28.18 6.78
N ASP A 122 16.36 -28.93 5.79
CA ASP A 122 17.34 -30.00 5.95
C ASP A 122 18.40 -29.88 4.83
N ASN A 123 19.31 -28.92 5.01
CA ASN A 123 20.32 -28.57 3.99
C ASN A 123 21.52 -29.53 3.94
N ARG A 124 21.57 -30.55 4.80
CA ARG A 124 22.59 -31.59 4.83
C ARG A 124 21.94 -32.95 4.99
N LYS A 125 22.06 -33.80 3.99
CA LYS A 125 21.42 -35.12 3.96
C LYS A 125 22.47 -36.18 3.56
N GLU A 126 22.44 -37.28 4.27
CA GLU A 126 23.18 -38.48 3.90
C GLU A 126 22.17 -39.51 3.39
N VAL A 127 22.45 -40.08 2.21
CA VAL A 127 21.65 -41.14 1.62
C VAL A 127 22.59 -42.14 0.98
N LYS A 128 22.24 -43.42 1.02
CA LYS A 128 23.03 -44.47 0.36
C LYS A 128 22.74 -44.47 -1.15
N VAL A 129 23.70 -44.89 -1.92
CA VAL A 129 23.53 -45.13 -3.35
C VAL A 129 22.43 -46.17 -3.56
N LEU A 130 21.56 -45.95 -4.51
CA LEU A 130 20.39 -46.75 -4.89
C LEU A 130 19.24 -46.75 -3.88
N ASP A 131 19.36 -46.03 -2.76
CA ASP A 131 18.21 -45.76 -1.91
C ASP A 131 17.44 -44.53 -2.41
N THR A 132 16.12 -44.53 -2.23
CA THR A 132 15.29 -43.38 -2.56
C THR A 132 15.61 -42.20 -1.66
N LEU A 133 15.93 -41.04 -2.23
CA LEU A 133 16.11 -39.81 -1.48
C LEU A 133 14.79 -39.42 -0.80
N PRO A 134 14.74 -39.26 0.53
CA PRO A 134 13.59 -38.63 1.16
C PRO A 134 13.39 -37.23 0.56
N SER A 135 12.16 -36.91 0.20
CA SER A 135 11.84 -35.62 -0.43
C SER A 135 12.33 -34.44 0.43
N ILE A 136 13.17 -33.58 -0.17
CA ILE A 136 13.70 -32.38 0.51
C ILE A 136 12.97 -31.17 -0.04
N PRO A 137 12.07 -30.53 0.73
CA PRO A 137 11.36 -29.36 0.28
C PRO A 137 12.23 -28.11 0.26
N LEU A 138 12.14 -27.33 -0.80
CA LEU A 138 12.71 -26.00 -0.92
C LEU A 138 11.57 -24.99 -0.77
N GLN A 139 11.47 -24.36 0.38
CA GLN A 139 10.33 -23.51 0.74
C GLN A 139 10.59 -22.06 0.37
N ALA A 140 9.90 -21.57 -0.65
CA ALA A 140 9.88 -20.16 -1.04
C ALA A 140 8.49 -19.81 -1.58
N GLU A 141 7.68 -19.21 -0.75
CA GLU A 141 6.33 -18.79 -1.12
C GLU A 141 6.38 -17.67 -2.17
N GLY A 142 5.60 -17.81 -3.24
CA GLY A 142 5.50 -16.80 -4.29
C GLY A 142 6.77 -16.59 -5.12
N ALA A 143 7.77 -17.50 -5.00
CA ALA A 143 9.05 -17.38 -5.70
C ALA A 143 9.31 -18.53 -6.67
N ASN A 144 10.08 -18.22 -7.71
CA ASN A 144 10.70 -19.20 -8.57
C ASN A 144 12.04 -19.63 -7.97
N ILE A 145 12.30 -20.93 -7.93
CA ILE A 145 13.55 -21.49 -7.43
C ILE A 145 14.32 -22.07 -8.58
N THR A 146 15.59 -21.71 -8.71
CA THR A 146 16.49 -22.19 -9.74
C THR A 146 17.79 -22.67 -9.14
N LEU A 147 18.36 -23.75 -9.70
CA LEU A 147 19.71 -24.18 -9.40
C LEU A 147 20.68 -23.20 -10.10
N THR A 148 21.51 -22.51 -9.32
CA THR A 148 22.39 -21.46 -9.83
C THR A 148 23.86 -21.87 -9.89
N SER A 149 24.30 -22.82 -9.06
CA SER A 149 25.66 -23.36 -9.09
C SER A 149 25.74 -24.73 -8.45
N GLY A 150 26.83 -25.42 -8.70
CA GLY A 150 27.05 -26.78 -8.22
C GLY A 150 26.28 -27.82 -9.03
N SER A 151 26.12 -29.02 -8.47
CA SER A 151 25.39 -30.11 -9.09
C SER A 151 24.70 -31.01 -8.06
N LEU A 152 23.59 -31.57 -8.47
CA LEU A 152 22.94 -32.64 -7.73
C LEU A 152 23.62 -33.99 -8.03
N PRO A 153 23.50 -34.99 -7.14
CA PRO A 153 23.94 -36.35 -7.43
C PRO A 153 23.28 -36.88 -8.71
N PRO A 154 23.98 -37.64 -9.56
CA PRO A 154 23.34 -38.32 -10.69
C PRO A 154 22.14 -39.17 -10.20
N GLY A 155 20.98 -39.03 -10.85
CA GLY A 155 19.71 -39.68 -10.48
C GLY A 155 18.84 -38.88 -9.50
N VAL A 156 19.32 -37.70 -9.03
CA VAL A 156 18.53 -36.77 -8.23
C VAL A 156 18.19 -35.54 -9.07
N ASN A 157 16.93 -35.09 -8.98
CA ASN A 157 16.44 -33.94 -9.74
C ASN A 157 15.70 -32.97 -8.82
N TYR A 158 15.65 -31.73 -9.24
CA TYR A 158 14.77 -30.72 -8.67
C TYR A 158 13.45 -30.69 -9.44
N ASN A 159 12.36 -30.97 -8.73
CA ASN A 159 11.01 -30.83 -9.25
C ASN A 159 10.50 -29.41 -8.98
N SER A 160 10.33 -28.61 -10.03
CA SER A 160 9.92 -27.21 -9.92
C SER A 160 8.43 -27.04 -9.57
N VAL A 161 7.62 -28.06 -9.79
CA VAL A 161 6.17 -28.05 -9.47
C VAL A 161 5.94 -28.30 -7.98
N SER A 162 6.53 -29.38 -7.45
CA SER A 162 6.47 -29.71 -6.02
C SER A 162 7.47 -28.90 -5.19
N LYS A 163 8.43 -28.23 -5.83
CA LYS A 163 9.56 -27.53 -5.21
C LYS A 163 10.36 -28.44 -4.26
N THR A 164 10.66 -29.65 -4.70
CA THR A 164 11.37 -30.65 -3.92
C THR A 164 12.56 -31.21 -4.70
N LEU A 165 13.58 -31.66 -3.94
CA LEU A 165 14.59 -32.58 -4.48
C LEU A 165 14.10 -33.99 -4.29
N GLU A 166 14.19 -34.79 -5.34
CA GLU A 166 13.70 -36.16 -5.38
C GLU A 166 14.51 -37.03 -6.33
N GLY A 167 14.48 -38.33 -6.13
CA GLY A 167 15.17 -39.30 -7.01
C GLY A 167 15.98 -40.33 -6.25
N ILE A 168 16.81 -41.07 -6.99
CA ILE A 168 17.67 -42.15 -6.47
C ILE A 168 19.09 -41.85 -6.90
N PRO A 169 20.00 -41.48 -5.98
CA PRO A 169 21.38 -41.23 -6.32
C PRO A 169 22.08 -42.51 -6.80
N THR A 170 22.74 -42.42 -7.94
CA THR A 170 23.39 -43.58 -8.59
C THR A 170 24.92 -43.59 -8.44
N ARG A 171 25.49 -42.56 -7.81
CA ARG A 171 26.97 -42.45 -7.68
C ARG A 171 27.36 -41.91 -6.31
N VAL A 172 28.40 -42.55 -5.72
CA VAL A 172 29.00 -42.09 -4.48
C VAL A 172 29.70 -40.77 -4.66
N GLY A 173 29.60 -39.89 -3.70
CA GLY A 173 30.29 -38.58 -3.71
C GLY A 173 29.63 -37.60 -2.74
N THR A 174 30.29 -36.46 -2.53
CA THR A 174 29.71 -35.30 -1.87
C THR A 174 29.33 -34.28 -2.93
N TYR A 175 28.07 -33.93 -2.97
CA TYR A 175 27.52 -33.01 -3.97
C TYR A 175 27.01 -31.75 -3.26
N THR A 176 27.32 -30.61 -3.81
CA THR A 176 26.85 -29.32 -3.32
C THR A 176 26.12 -28.61 -4.46
N ALA A 177 24.91 -28.17 -4.17
CA ALA A 177 24.06 -27.43 -5.09
C ALA A 177 23.58 -26.15 -4.42
N THR A 178 23.65 -25.03 -5.14
CA THR A 178 23.15 -23.73 -4.68
C THR A 178 21.89 -23.40 -5.43
N PHE A 179 20.83 -23.13 -4.70
CA PHE A 179 19.56 -22.70 -5.24
C PHE A 179 19.31 -21.23 -4.91
N THR A 180 18.79 -20.51 -5.87
CA THR A 180 18.37 -19.12 -5.69
C THR A 180 16.86 -19.02 -5.88
N ALA A 181 16.20 -18.41 -4.90
CA ALA A 181 14.82 -18.07 -5.00
C ALA A 181 14.68 -16.61 -5.49
N THR A 182 13.89 -16.41 -6.53
CA THR A 182 13.55 -15.08 -7.04
C THR A 182 12.05 -14.87 -6.96
N SER A 183 11.63 -13.80 -6.31
CA SER A 183 10.23 -13.41 -6.34
C SER A 183 9.86 -13.04 -7.78
N ALA A 184 8.66 -13.42 -8.23
CA ALA A 184 8.11 -12.89 -9.46
C ALA A 184 8.12 -11.36 -9.35
N THR A 185 8.83 -10.69 -10.25
CA THR A 185 8.97 -9.22 -10.22
C THR A 185 7.59 -8.60 -10.37
N ILE A 186 7.04 -8.09 -9.28
CA ILE A 186 5.98 -7.12 -9.36
C ILE A 186 6.68 -5.86 -9.87
N SER A 187 6.56 -5.60 -11.17
CA SER A 187 7.28 -4.52 -11.87
C SER A 187 7.08 -3.19 -11.15
N GLY A 188 8.11 -2.73 -10.46
CA GLY A 188 8.21 -1.37 -9.99
C GLY A 188 8.92 -0.55 -11.05
N ASN A 189 8.25 0.43 -11.63
CA ASN A 189 8.92 1.43 -12.45
C ASN A 189 9.61 2.40 -11.48
N THR A 190 10.91 2.33 -11.38
CA THR A 190 11.72 3.36 -10.72
C THR A 190 11.96 4.48 -11.72
N THR A 191 11.29 5.58 -11.56
CA THR A 191 11.70 6.90 -12.05
C THR A 191 12.11 7.76 -10.89
#